data_cc2cb995d5dac3554998fb221dc4df07
#
_entry.id   cc2cb995d5dac3554998fb221dc4df07
#
_cell.length_a   1.000
_cell.length_b   1.000
_cell.length_c   1.000
_cell.angle_alpha   90.00
_cell.angle_beta   90.00
_cell.angle_gamma   90.00
#
_symmetry.space_group_name_H-M   'P 1'
#
loop_
_entity.id
_entity.type
_entity.pdbx_description
1 polymer ?
#
loop_
_entity_poly.entity_id
_entity_poly.type
_entity_poly.pdbx_seq_one_letter_code
_entity_poly.pdbx_strand_id
1 'polypeptide(L)'
;DDKLVWAKLASESIDESIVRKANKPFSESGGLRLLKGNLGRSVIKISAVPEEKHIIEAPAMVFNGQEDLLNAFDEGKLEKDFIAVVRFQGPKANGMPELHKLTPPLSVIQNMGYTVGIVTDGRMSGASGKIPAAIHLSPEGAAGGAISKIKEGDILVKIGNTSIFDS
;
A
#
# COMPACT_ATOMS: atom_id res chain seq x y z
N ASP A 1 20.46 -12.96 -41.20
CA ASP A 1 19.59 -11.80 -41.47
C ASP A 1 18.41 -11.83 -40.49
N ASP A 2 18.51 -11.05 -39.43
CA ASP A 2 17.43 -10.89 -38.45
C ASP A 2 16.34 -9.97 -39.04
N LYS A 3 15.40 -10.56 -39.77
CA LYS A 3 14.21 -9.84 -40.21
C LYS A 3 13.14 -9.91 -39.15
N LEU A 4 12.63 -8.75 -38.73
CA LEU A 4 11.42 -8.66 -37.90
C LEU A 4 10.26 -9.30 -38.69
N VAL A 5 9.68 -10.35 -38.13
CA VAL A 5 8.54 -11.05 -38.73
C VAL A 5 7.33 -10.87 -37.80
N TRP A 6 6.26 -10.35 -38.39
CA TRP A 6 4.97 -10.26 -37.69
C TRP A 6 4.25 -11.60 -37.75
N ALA A 7 4.08 -12.24 -36.59
CA ALA A 7 3.27 -13.44 -36.51
C ALA A 7 1.79 -13.08 -36.33
N LYS A 8 0.91 -13.95 -36.81
CA LYS A 8 -0.52 -13.83 -36.52
C LYS A 8 -0.77 -14.00 -35.03
N LEU A 9 -1.53 -13.09 -34.42
CA LEU A 9 -1.93 -13.21 -33.03
C LEU A 9 -2.72 -14.52 -32.82
N ALA A 10 -2.44 -15.21 -31.70
CA ALA A 10 -3.25 -16.32 -31.28
C ALA A 10 -4.68 -15.84 -30.99
N SER A 11 -5.68 -16.54 -31.53
CA SER A 11 -7.09 -16.20 -31.33
C SER A 11 -7.60 -16.66 -29.96
N GLU A 12 -6.88 -17.57 -29.32
CA GLU A 12 -7.23 -18.15 -28.02
C GLU A 12 -5.99 -18.30 -27.14
N SER A 13 -6.21 -18.30 -25.82
CA SER A 13 -5.15 -18.59 -24.85
C SER A 13 -4.75 -20.06 -24.94
N ILE A 14 -3.46 -20.33 -24.92
CA ILE A 14 -2.93 -21.70 -24.82
C ILE A 14 -3.12 -22.24 -23.39
N ASP A 15 -3.10 -21.36 -22.41
CA ASP A 15 -3.28 -21.70 -20.99
C ASP A 15 -4.13 -20.63 -20.28
N GLU A 16 -5.38 -20.96 -20.02
CA GLU A 16 -6.31 -20.07 -19.31
C GLU A 16 -6.01 -19.93 -17.81
N SER A 17 -5.10 -20.72 -17.26
CA SER A 17 -4.61 -20.50 -15.89
C SER A 17 -3.66 -19.31 -15.80
N ILE A 18 -3.08 -18.90 -16.92
CA ILE A 18 -2.13 -17.78 -17.03
C ILE A 18 -2.76 -16.55 -17.69
N VAL A 19 -3.46 -16.75 -18.81
CA VAL A 19 -4.09 -15.66 -19.58
C VAL A 19 -5.54 -16.02 -19.89
N ARG A 20 -6.47 -15.21 -19.41
CA ARG A 20 -7.91 -15.40 -19.62
C ARG A 20 -8.51 -14.39 -20.58
N LYS A 21 -9.63 -14.78 -21.22
CA LYS A 21 -10.46 -13.87 -22.00
C LYS A 21 -11.07 -12.80 -21.08
N ALA A 22 -11.29 -11.61 -21.61
CA ALA A 22 -11.85 -10.48 -20.85
C ALA A 22 -13.26 -10.76 -20.28
N ASN A 23 -14.03 -11.64 -20.92
CA ASN A 23 -15.35 -12.04 -20.43
C ASN A 23 -15.30 -13.14 -19.35
N LYS A 24 -14.09 -13.65 -19.00
CA LYS A 24 -13.89 -14.64 -17.96
C LYS A 24 -12.61 -14.30 -17.15
N PRO A 25 -12.56 -13.13 -16.49
CA PRO A 25 -11.36 -12.68 -15.80
C PRO A 25 -11.05 -13.52 -14.56
N PHE A 26 -9.83 -13.42 -14.03
CA PHE A 26 -9.47 -13.99 -12.71
C PHE A 26 -10.17 -13.27 -11.56
N SER A 27 -10.51 -12.00 -11.74
CA SER A 27 -11.22 -11.16 -10.78
C SER A 27 -12.13 -10.21 -11.54
N GLU A 28 -13.33 -9.98 -11.04
CA GLU A 28 -14.30 -9.04 -11.62
C GLU A 28 -13.87 -7.58 -11.50
N SER A 29 -12.99 -7.27 -10.55
CA SER A 29 -12.46 -5.92 -10.30
C SER A 29 -10.96 -5.86 -10.44
N GLY A 30 -10.43 -4.68 -10.76
CA GLY A 30 -9.00 -4.41 -10.74
C GLY A 30 -8.40 -4.48 -9.31
N GLY A 31 -7.07 -4.62 -9.25
CA GLY A 31 -6.33 -4.73 -7.98
C GLY A 31 -6.15 -3.44 -7.21
N LEU A 32 -6.76 -2.32 -7.66
CA LEU A 32 -6.70 -1.02 -6.99
C LEU A 32 -8.09 -0.64 -6.48
N ARG A 33 -8.15 -0.11 -5.26
CA ARG A 33 -9.38 0.45 -4.69
C ARG A 33 -9.15 1.87 -4.19
N LEU A 34 -10.12 2.73 -4.44
CA LEU A 34 -10.17 4.07 -3.87
C LEU A 34 -10.74 3.98 -2.46
N LEU A 35 -9.99 4.52 -1.53
CA LEU A 35 -10.38 4.65 -0.14
C LEU A 35 -10.79 6.11 0.14
N LYS A 36 -11.80 6.29 1.01
CA LYS A 36 -12.28 7.62 1.46
C LYS A 36 -12.57 7.56 2.95
N GLY A 37 -12.18 8.59 3.69
CA GLY A 37 -12.43 8.69 5.13
C GLY A 37 -12.03 10.05 5.70
N ASN A 38 -11.96 10.15 7.02
CA ASN A 38 -11.62 11.38 7.73
C ASN A 38 -10.19 11.89 7.44
N LEU A 39 -9.28 11.02 7.02
CA LEU A 39 -7.94 11.44 6.57
C LEU A 39 -7.91 11.97 5.14
N GLY A 40 -8.96 11.74 4.36
CA GLY A 40 -9.04 12.18 2.97
C GLY A 40 -9.31 11.04 1.99
N ARG A 41 -8.62 11.03 0.84
CA ARG A 41 -8.71 10.01 -0.19
C ARG A 41 -7.35 9.36 -0.43
N SER A 42 -7.35 8.06 -0.64
CA SER A 42 -6.15 7.27 -0.85
C SER A 42 -6.43 6.13 -1.84
N VAL A 43 -5.41 5.48 -2.31
CA VAL A 43 -5.51 4.28 -3.13
C VAL A 43 -4.82 3.13 -2.42
N ILE A 44 -5.49 1.98 -2.41
CA ILE A 44 -4.88 0.72 -1.95
C ILE A 44 -4.79 -0.28 -3.09
N LYS A 45 -3.69 -1.03 -3.12
CA LYS A 45 -3.53 -2.21 -3.95
C LYS A 45 -3.86 -3.45 -3.13
N ILE A 46 -4.86 -4.21 -3.59
CA ILE A 46 -5.36 -5.40 -2.88
C ILE A 46 -5.07 -6.72 -3.60
N SER A 47 -4.59 -6.69 -4.84
CA SER A 47 -4.45 -7.88 -5.70
C SER A 47 -3.55 -8.99 -5.15
N ALA A 48 -2.65 -8.68 -4.21
CA ALA A 48 -1.77 -9.65 -3.57
C ALA A 48 -1.88 -9.64 -2.04
N VAL A 49 -2.86 -8.91 -1.50
CA VAL A 49 -3.19 -8.90 -0.07
C VAL A 49 -4.29 -9.92 0.16
N PRO A 50 -4.09 -10.92 1.04
CA PRO A 50 -5.13 -11.87 1.41
C PRO A 50 -6.39 -11.16 1.93
N GLU A 51 -7.56 -11.73 1.66
CA GLU A 51 -8.85 -11.09 1.94
C GLU A 51 -9.03 -10.77 3.44
N GLU A 52 -8.55 -11.64 4.31
CA GLU A 52 -8.56 -11.47 5.76
C GLU A 52 -7.69 -10.29 6.25
N LYS A 53 -6.78 -9.80 5.41
CA LYS A 53 -5.93 -8.63 5.67
C LYS A 53 -6.41 -7.35 4.98
N HIS A 54 -7.59 -7.40 4.36
CA HIS A 54 -8.19 -6.19 3.80
C HIS A 54 -8.71 -5.23 4.88
N ILE A 55 -8.85 -5.69 6.11
CA ILE A 55 -9.22 -4.88 7.27
C ILE A 55 -8.11 -4.97 8.30
N ILE A 56 -7.51 -3.85 8.62
CA ILE A 56 -6.48 -3.73 9.65
C ILE A 56 -6.92 -2.66 10.64
N GLU A 57 -6.73 -2.96 11.91
CA GLU A 57 -6.87 -2.00 13.00
C GLU A 57 -5.65 -2.13 13.91
N ALA A 58 -4.90 -1.06 14.06
CA ALA A 58 -3.72 -1.05 14.90
C ALA A 58 -3.32 0.40 15.26
N PRO A 59 -2.52 0.59 16.34
CA PRO A 59 -1.98 1.88 16.69
C PRO A 59 -1.08 2.46 15.58
N ALA A 60 -1.11 3.77 15.41
CA ALA A 60 -0.19 4.48 14.54
C ALA A 60 1.22 4.50 15.13
N MET A 61 2.21 4.20 14.29
CA MET A 61 3.60 4.59 14.48
C MET A 61 3.95 5.65 13.44
N VAL A 62 4.36 6.83 13.89
CA VAL A 62 4.51 8.00 13.01
C VAL A 62 5.96 8.22 12.60
N PHE A 63 6.19 8.26 11.30
CA PHE A 63 7.50 8.47 10.68
C PHE A 63 7.44 9.67 9.73
N ASN A 64 8.40 10.58 9.81
CA ASN A 64 8.47 11.76 8.93
C ASN A 64 9.27 11.50 7.66
N GLY A 65 9.81 10.29 7.51
CA GLY A 65 10.55 9.85 6.35
C GLY A 65 10.80 8.34 6.34
N GLN A 66 11.35 7.84 5.24
CA GLN A 66 11.68 6.41 5.10
C GLN A 66 12.74 5.97 6.10
N GLU A 67 13.77 6.77 6.28
CA GLU A 67 14.92 6.46 7.12
C GLU A 67 14.53 6.28 8.58
N ASP A 68 13.52 7.05 9.06
CA ASP A 68 13.03 6.91 10.44
C ASP A 68 12.47 5.50 10.68
N LEU A 69 11.72 4.96 9.72
CA LEU A 69 11.16 3.61 9.82
C LEU A 69 12.27 2.55 9.71
N LEU A 70 13.21 2.71 8.78
CA LEU A 70 14.32 1.78 8.61
C LEU A 70 15.18 1.72 9.88
N ASN A 71 15.50 2.87 10.47
CA ASN A 71 16.24 2.95 11.72
C ASN A 71 15.47 2.26 12.87
N ALA A 72 14.15 2.49 12.97
CA ALA A 72 13.32 1.83 13.97
C ALA A 72 13.28 0.30 13.80
N PHE A 73 13.35 -0.19 12.55
CA PHE A 73 13.47 -1.61 12.28
C PHE A 73 14.83 -2.16 12.74
N ASP A 74 15.93 -1.52 12.37
CA ASP A 74 17.28 -1.92 12.74
C ASP A 74 17.50 -1.92 14.28
N GLU A 75 16.78 -1.02 14.97
CA GLU A 75 16.77 -0.94 16.43
C GLU A 75 15.83 -1.93 17.12
N GLY A 76 15.11 -2.78 16.36
CA GLY A 76 14.16 -3.76 16.90
C GLY A 76 12.88 -3.17 17.51
N LYS A 77 12.52 -1.93 17.19
CA LYS A 77 11.39 -1.21 17.76
C LYS A 77 10.04 -1.54 17.12
N LEU A 78 10.02 -2.34 16.04
CA LEU A 78 8.82 -2.61 15.25
C LEU A 78 8.15 -3.95 15.59
N GLU A 79 8.60 -4.71 16.57
CA GLU A 79 8.07 -6.02 16.93
C GLU A 79 6.74 -5.90 17.72
N LYS A 80 5.71 -5.37 17.06
CA LYS A 80 4.35 -5.18 17.58
C LYS A 80 3.36 -4.95 16.45
N ASP A 81 2.06 -4.92 16.76
CA ASP A 81 1.03 -4.51 15.82
C ASP A 81 1.06 -2.99 15.63
N PHE A 82 1.08 -2.51 14.38
CA PHE A 82 1.03 -1.08 14.09
C PHE A 82 0.66 -0.78 12.64
N ILE A 83 0.22 0.44 12.41
CA ILE A 83 0.14 1.04 11.08
C ILE A 83 1.22 2.12 10.97
N ALA A 84 2.17 1.91 10.07
CA ALA A 84 3.20 2.88 9.77
C ALA A 84 2.60 4.09 9.04
N VAL A 85 2.57 5.23 9.70
CA VAL A 85 2.19 6.53 9.10
C VAL A 85 3.46 7.20 8.60
N VAL A 86 3.75 7.03 7.31
CA VAL A 86 4.93 7.64 6.66
C VAL A 86 4.48 8.90 5.95
N ARG A 87 4.63 10.04 6.61
CA ARG A 87 4.10 11.33 6.17
C ARG A 87 5.16 12.23 5.56
N PHE A 88 4.70 13.28 4.88
CA PHE A 88 5.55 14.26 4.18
C PHE A 88 6.37 13.63 3.05
N GLN A 89 5.79 12.66 2.35
CA GLN A 89 6.37 12.00 1.19
C GLN A 89 5.63 12.38 -0.10
N GLY A 90 4.68 13.30 -0.02
CA GLY A 90 3.91 13.79 -1.16
C GLY A 90 4.71 14.69 -2.12
N PRO A 91 4.09 15.09 -3.25
CA PRO A 91 4.76 15.90 -4.28
C PRO A 91 5.31 17.22 -3.77
N LYS A 92 4.58 17.91 -2.90
CA LYS A 92 4.94 19.22 -2.36
C LYS A 92 6.01 19.11 -1.27
N ALA A 93 5.93 18.06 -0.43
CA ALA A 93 6.85 17.87 0.68
C ALA A 93 8.22 17.36 0.24
N ASN A 94 8.26 16.30 -0.57
CA ASN A 94 9.49 15.54 -0.86
C ASN A 94 9.56 15.04 -2.32
N GLY A 95 8.74 15.57 -3.23
CA GLY A 95 8.78 15.14 -4.64
C GLY A 95 8.36 13.68 -4.87
N MET A 96 7.65 13.08 -3.91
CA MET A 96 7.06 11.75 -4.05
C MET A 96 8.07 10.63 -4.32
N PRO A 97 9.09 10.44 -3.46
CA PRO A 97 10.08 9.38 -3.65
C PRO A 97 9.42 7.99 -3.62
N GLU A 98 10.10 7.00 -4.19
CA GLU A 98 9.67 5.61 -4.14
C GLU A 98 9.87 5.04 -2.73
N LEU A 99 8.80 4.51 -2.12
CA LEU A 99 8.80 3.96 -0.76
C LEU A 99 8.95 2.44 -0.70
N HIS A 100 9.28 1.78 -1.80
CA HIS A 100 9.36 0.31 -1.87
C HIS A 100 10.34 -0.29 -0.84
N LYS A 101 11.38 0.43 -0.46
CA LYS A 101 12.35 -0.01 0.55
C LYS A 101 11.73 -0.35 1.91
N LEU A 102 10.54 0.17 2.21
CA LEU A 102 9.83 -0.11 3.46
C LEU A 102 9.19 -1.50 3.49
N THR A 103 9.00 -2.12 2.33
CA THR A 103 8.28 -3.40 2.23
C THR A 103 9.06 -4.58 2.84
N PRO A 104 10.37 -4.77 2.58
CA PRO A 104 11.11 -5.89 3.17
C PRO A 104 11.07 -5.91 4.70
N PRO A 105 11.42 -4.83 5.44
CA PRO A 105 11.36 -4.83 6.89
C PRO A 105 9.95 -5.09 7.43
N LEU A 106 8.92 -4.46 6.86
CA LEU A 106 7.54 -4.68 7.28
C LEU A 106 7.07 -6.11 6.98
N SER A 107 7.56 -6.75 5.89
CA SER A 107 7.28 -8.15 5.60
C SER A 107 7.91 -9.08 6.64
N VAL A 108 9.09 -8.76 7.16
CA VAL A 108 9.72 -9.52 8.26
C VAL A 108 8.82 -9.46 9.50
N ILE A 109 8.40 -8.26 9.91
CA ILE A 109 7.52 -8.07 11.07
C ILE A 109 6.18 -8.81 10.87
N GLN A 110 5.58 -8.73 9.67
CA GLN A 110 4.36 -9.47 9.36
C GLN A 110 4.56 -11.00 9.44
N ASN A 111 5.71 -11.51 8.98
CA ASN A 111 6.03 -12.94 9.06
C ASN A 111 6.29 -13.41 10.50
N MET A 112 6.66 -12.53 11.41
CA MET A 112 6.73 -12.79 12.85
C MET A 112 5.35 -12.90 13.50
N GLY A 113 4.27 -12.63 12.77
CA GLY A 113 2.88 -12.76 13.23
C GLY A 113 2.21 -11.44 13.60
N TYR A 114 2.91 -10.31 13.48
CA TYR A 114 2.33 -9.00 13.78
C TYR A 114 1.47 -8.46 12.64
N THR A 115 0.45 -7.68 13.01
CA THR A 115 -0.41 -6.96 12.09
C THR A 115 0.24 -5.64 11.72
N VAL A 116 0.63 -5.49 10.45
CA VAL A 116 1.27 -4.27 9.96
C VAL A 116 0.61 -3.76 8.69
N GLY A 117 0.57 -2.44 8.55
CA GLY A 117 0.11 -1.74 7.36
C GLY A 117 0.84 -0.43 7.16
N ILE A 118 0.62 0.23 6.03
CA ILE A 118 1.19 1.55 5.70
C ILE A 118 0.06 2.51 5.33
N VAL A 119 0.19 3.75 5.82
CA VAL A 119 -0.57 4.92 5.36
C VAL A 119 0.43 6.01 5.01
N THR A 120 0.35 6.54 3.78
CA THR A 120 1.29 7.57 3.32
C THR A 120 0.68 8.49 2.27
N ASP A 121 1.10 9.74 2.29
CA ASP A 121 0.87 10.71 1.21
C ASP A 121 1.86 10.55 0.04
N GLY A 122 2.83 9.64 0.18
CA GLY A 122 3.78 9.25 -0.85
C GLY A 122 3.25 8.17 -1.79
N ARG A 123 4.16 7.60 -2.57
CA ARG A 123 3.90 6.50 -3.51
C ARG A 123 4.69 5.25 -3.18
N MET A 124 4.19 4.12 -3.62
CA MET A 124 4.88 2.84 -3.51
C MET A 124 4.61 2.00 -4.76
N SER A 125 5.65 1.33 -5.25
CA SER A 125 5.56 0.42 -6.38
C SER A 125 4.54 -0.70 -6.12
N GLY A 126 3.84 -1.09 -7.18
CA GLY A 126 2.83 -2.15 -7.12
C GLY A 126 3.35 -3.56 -6.83
N ALA A 127 4.66 -3.78 -6.82
CA ALA A 127 5.27 -5.08 -6.54
C ALA A 127 5.23 -5.49 -5.05
N SER A 128 4.90 -4.54 -4.17
CA SER A 128 4.94 -4.71 -2.70
C SER A 128 3.69 -5.37 -2.10
N GLY A 129 2.90 -6.08 -2.88
CA GLY A 129 1.53 -6.48 -2.60
C GLY A 129 1.20 -7.32 -1.37
N LYS A 130 2.15 -7.65 -0.49
CA LYS A 130 1.86 -8.43 0.72
C LYS A 130 1.51 -7.56 1.94
N ILE A 131 2.01 -6.33 1.97
CA ILE A 131 1.72 -5.38 3.04
C ILE A 131 0.59 -4.47 2.59
N PRO A 132 -0.53 -4.40 3.33
CA PRO A 132 -1.60 -3.44 3.03
C PRO A 132 -1.06 -2.01 3.10
N ALA A 133 -1.13 -1.29 1.99
CA ALA A 133 -0.59 0.06 1.88
C ALA A 133 -1.62 1.01 1.27
N ALA A 134 -2.08 1.97 2.07
CA ALA A 134 -2.85 3.12 1.62
C ALA A 134 -1.87 4.22 1.18
N ILE A 135 -1.77 4.42 -0.11
CA ILE A 135 -0.82 5.35 -0.74
C ILE A 135 -1.53 6.52 -1.41
N HIS A 136 -0.79 7.55 -1.79
CA HIS A 136 -1.31 8.76 -2.42
C HIS A 136 -2.40 9.46 -1.58
N LEU A 137 -2.27 9.41 -0.23
CA LEU A 137 -3.25 10.06 0.65
C LEU A 137 -3.29 11.55 0.36
N SER A 138 -4.48 12.03 0.06
CA SER A 138 -4.71 13.41 -0.36
C SER A 138 -5.87 14.04 0.43
N PRO A 139 -5.68 15.28 0.94
CA PRO A 139 -4.52 16.17 0.78
C PRO A 139 -3.26 15.64 1.47
N GLU A 140 -2.07 15.88 0.86
CA GLU A 140 -0.79 15.53 1.48
C GLU A 140 -0.50 16.34 2.75
N GLY A 141 0.38 15.87 3.62
CA GLY A 141 0.72 16.52 4.88
C GLY A 141 1.22 17.96 4.71
N ALA A 142 2.09 18.22 3.73
CA ALA A 142 2.60 19.57 3.43
C ALA A 142 1.56 20.54 2.83
N ALA A 143 0.42 20.00 2.38
CA ALA A 143 -0.73 20.81 1.95
C ALA A 143 -1.78 20.96 3.07
N GLY A 144 -1.46 20.63 4.31
CA GLY A 144 -2.35 20.69 5.46
C GLY A 144 -3.29 19.46 5.59
N GLY A 145 -3.00 18.37 4.88
CA GLY A 145 -3.77 17.12 4.99
C GLY A 145 -3.76 16.55 6.40
N ALA A 146 -4.83 15.83 6.74
CA ALA A 146 -5.05 15.27 8.07
C ALA A 146 -3.92 14.31 8.53
N ILE A 147 -3.24 13.66 7.59
CA ILE A 147 -2.07 12.80 7.90
C ILE A 147 -1.00 13.51 8.72
N SER A 148 -0.84 14.85 8.54
CA SER A 148 0.13 15.63 9.31
C SER A 148 -0.23 15.77 10.79
N LYS A 149 -1.48 15.51 11.16
CA LYS A 149 -2.02 15.67 12.51
C LYS A 149 -2.05 14.37 13.30
N ILE A 150 -1.85 13.22 12.65
CA ILE A 150 -1.82 11.91 13.32
C ILE A 150 -0.70 11.90 14.34
N LYS A 151 -1.02 11.38 15.53
CA LYS A 151 -0.09 11.24 16.64
C LYS A 151 0.29 9.78 16.85
N GLU A 152 1.41 9.56 17.49
CA GLU A 152 1.83 8.23 17.94
C GLU A 152 0.75 7.60 18.80
N GLY A 153 0.35 6.36 18.50
CA GLY A 153 -0.65 5.61 19.22
C GLY A 153 -2.11 5.88 18.85
N ASP A 154 -2.41 6.86 17.96
CA ASP A 154 -3.78 7.00 17.44
C ASP A 154 -4.23 5.68 16.82
N ILE A 155 -5.46 5.25 17.10
CA ILE A 155 -5.98 4.04 16.49
C ILE A 155 -6.38 4.34 15.04
N LEU A 156 -5.72 3.68 14.13
CA LEU A 156 -6.05 3.73 12.71
C LEU A 156 -6.83 2.49 12.33
N VAL A 157 -7.99 2.71 11.77
CA VAL A 157 -8.86 1.63 11.34
C VAL A 157 -8.98 1.67 9.84
N LYS A 158 -8.55 0.57 9.21
CA LYS A 158 -9.16 -0.03 8.08
C LYS A 158 -8.77 0.34 6.67
N ILE A 159 -8.49 -0.73 6.00
CA ILE A 159 -8.54 -0.83 4.56
C ILE A 159 -9.56 -1.91 4.22
N GLY A 160 -10.77 -1.56 3.96
CA GLY A 160 -11.84 -2.47 3.57
C GLY A 160 -12.84 -1.76 2.68
N ASN A 161 -13.89 -2.41 2.31
CA ASN A 161 -14.76 -2.11 1.17
C ASN A 161 -15.40 -0.70 1.10
N THR A 162 -15.31 0.21 2.06
CA THR A 162 -16.01 1.49 1.94
C THR A 162 -15.50 2.68 2.76
N SER A 163 -14.65 2.54 3.76
CA SER A 163 -14.20 3.72 4.53
C SER A 163 -12.79 3.57 5.05
N ILE A 164 -12.02 4.64 4.97
CA ILE A 164 -10.77 4.81 5.71
C ILE A 164 -11.18 5.65 6.93
N PHE A 165 -11.03 5.07 8.13
CA PHE A 165 -11.06 5.80 9.38
C PHE A 165 -12.43 6.37 9.78
N ASP A 166 -13.28 5.55 10.37
CA ASP A 166 -14.27 5.99 11.33
C ASP A 166 -13.62 5.88 12.72
N SER A 167 -13.29 7.01 13.31
CA SER A 167 -12.90 7.15 14.71
C SER A 167 -14.13 7.28 15.57
#